data_e1315f1d16241ec009a33341ff0bad4d
#
_entry.id   e1315f1d16241ec009a33341ff0bad4d
#
_cell.length_a   1.000
_cell.length_b   1.000
_cell.length_c   1.000
_cell.angle_alpha   90.00
_cell.angle_beta   90.00
_cell.angle_gamma   90.00
#
_symmetry.space_group_name_H-M   'P 1'
#
loop_
_entity.id
_entity.type
_entity.pdbx_description
1 polymer ?
#
loop_
_entity_poly.entity_id
_entity_poly.type
_entity_poly.pdbx_seq_one_letter_code
_entity_poly.pdbx_strand_id
1 'polypeptide(L)' 'KATKRTQNIVLARQVAMYLAREMTDNSLPKIGKEFGGRDHSTVLHAYNKIKNMISQDDSLRIEIDTIKNKIK' A
#
# COMPACT_ATOMS: atom_id res chain seq x y z
N LYS A 1 4.45 -12.20 18.87
CA LYS A 1 5.21 -11.18 18.12
C LYS A 1 5.52 -11.63 16.71
N ALA A 2 5.70 -12.92 16.50
CA ALA A 2 5.88 -13.47 15.15
C ALA A 2 4.65 -13.16 14.30
N THR A 3 3.47 -13.26 14.88
CA THR A 3 2.23 -12.95 14.20
C THR A 3 2.17 -11.48 13.77
N LYS A 4 2.62 -10.59 14.65
CA LYS A 4 2.66 -9.17 14.32
C LYS A 4 3.63 -8.90 13.20
N ARG A 5 4.77 -9.58 13.21
CA ARG A 5 5.76 -9.41 12.15
C ARG A 5 5.18 -9.82 10.79
N THR A 6 4.47 -10.92 10.75
CA THR A 6 3.83 -11.39 9.52
C THR A 6 2.79 -10.39 9.04
N GLN A 7 1.98 -9.87 9.95
CA GLN A 7 0.97 -8.87 9.61
C GLN A 7 1.63 -7.58 9.12
N ASN A 8 2.75 -7.20 9.72
CA ASN A 8 3.46 -6.00 9.30
C ASN A 8 4.02 -6.13 7.89
N ILE A 9 4.48 -7.34 7.52
CA ILE A 9 4.98 -7.58 6.17
C ILE A 9 3.86 -7.43 5.15
N VAL A 10 2.69 -8.01 5.43
CA VAL A 10 1.54 -7.92 4.54
C VAL A 10 1.07 -6.47 4.45
N LEU A 11 0.97 -5.79 5.58
CA LEU A 11 0.55 -4.40 5.60
C LEU A 11 1.53 -3.52 4.84
N ALA A 12 2.83 -3.73 5.02
CA ALA A 12 3.84 -2.96 4.32
C ALA A 12 3.71 -3.12 2.81
N ARG A 13 3.44 -4.33 2.34
CA ARG A 13 3.23 -4.58 0.92
C ARG A 13 2.00 -3.84 0.42
N GLN A 14 0.91 -3.86 1.18
CA GLN A 14 -0.31 -3.19 0.79
C GLN A 14 -0.12 -1.67 0.76
N VAL A 15 0.61 -1.12 1.72
CA VAL A 15 0.94 0.30 1.73
C VAL A 15 1.79 0.65 0.52
N ALA A 16 2.75 -0.21 0.17
CA ALA A 16 3.59 0.02 -1.02
C ALA A 16 2.76 0.06 -2.29
N MET A 17 1.79 -0.84 -2.42
CA MET A 17 0.89 -0.83 -3.58
C MET A 17 0.05 0.44 -3.61
N TYR A 18 -0.45 0.87 -2.47
CA TYR A 18 -1.21 2.10 -2.35
C TYR A 18 -0.36 3.30 -2.79
N LEU A 19 0.88 3.37 -2.29
CA LEU A 19 1.77 4.47 -2.63
C LEU A 19 2.15 4.45 -4.10
N ALA A 20 2.38 3.26 -4.66
CA ALA A 20 2.70 3.15 -6.08
C ALA A 20 1.57 3.71 -6.93
N ARG A 21 0.32 3.46 -6.54
CA ARG A 21 -0.84 3.98 -7.27
C ARG A 21 -1.01 5.48 -7.07
N GLU A 22 -0.76 5.98 -5.85
CA GLU A 22 -0.95 7.39 -5.53
C GLU A 22 0.14 8.28 -6.11
N MET A 23 1.36 7.79 -6.14
CA MET A 23 2.52 8.61 -6.50
C MET A 23 2.98 8.44 -7.93
N THR A 24 2.40 7.51 -8.67
CA THR A 24 2.75 7.29 -10.08
C THR A 24 1.49 7.19 -10.90
N ASP A 25 1.65 7.25 -12.22
CA ASP A 25 0.54 7.07 -13.15
C ASP A 25 0.45 5.63 -13.64
N ASN A 26 1.15 4.72 -12.98
CA ASN A 26 1.14 3.31 -13.38
C ASN A 26 -0.26 2.71 -13.22
N SER A 27 -0.64 1.88 -14.19
CA SER A 27 -1.91 1.17 -14.12
C SER A 27 -1.85 0.08 -13.07
N LEU A 28 -3.01 -0.37 -12.61
CA LEU A 28 -3.08 -1.45 -11.64
C LEU A 28 -2.40 -2.74 -12.14
N PRO A 29 -2.61 -3.16 -13.40
CA PRO A 29 -1.90 -4.33 -13.91
C PRO A 29 -0.39 -4.17 -13.88
N LYS A 30 0.12 -2.99 -14.19
CA LYS A 30 1.55 -2.75 -14.17
C LYS A 30 2.11 -2.82 -12.77
N ILE A 31 1.40 -2.24 -11.80
CA ILE A 31 1.82 -2.29 -10.41
C ILE A 31 1.85 -3.75 -9.93
N GLY A 32 0.81 -4.52 -10.26
CA GLY A 32 0.77 -5.92 -9.89
C GLY A 32 1.93 -6.69 -10.44
N LYS A 33 2.31 -6.42 -11.68
CA LYS A 33 3.43 -7.07 -12.32
C LYS A 33 4.74 -6.78 -11.58
N GLU A 34 4.92 -5.53 -11.15
CA GLU A 34 6.12 -5.12 -10.42
C GLU A 34 6.19 -5.72 -9.01
N PHE A 35 5.06 -6.12 -8.47
CA PHE A 35 5.00 -6.75 -7.16
C PHE A 35 4.97 -8.28 -7.26
N GLY A 36 5.66 -8.83 -8.24
CA GLY A 36 5.82 -10.26 -8.36
C GLY A 36 4.75 -10.96 -9.17
N GLY A 37 4.19 -10.26 -10.15
CA GLY A 37 3.17 -10.84 -11.02
C GLY A 37 1.81 -10.97 -10.37
N ARG A 38 1.52 -10.05 -9.46
CA ARG A 38 0.22 -10.04 -8.78
C ARG A 38 -0.88 -9.58 -9.73
N ASP A 39 -2.05 -10.12 -9.53
CA ASP A 39 -3.24 -9.76 -10.24
C ASP A 39 -3.62 -8.30 -9.95
N HIS A 40 -4.19 -7.60 -10.93
CA HIS A 40 -4.62 -6.22 -10.71
C HIS A 40 -5.70 -6.14 -9.64
N SER A 41 -6.50 -7.17 -9.47
CA SER A 41 -7.51 -7.22 -8.41
C SER A 41 -6.86 -7.16 -7.04
N THR A 42 -5.71 -7.81 -6.88
CA THR A 42 -4.96 -7.80 -5.62
C THR A 42 -4.49 -6.39 -5.31
N VAL A 43 -3.98 -5.68 -6.32
CA VAL A 43 -3.52 -4.30 -6.13
C VAL A 43 -4.68 -3.39 -5.79
N LEU A 44 -5.80 -3.52 -6.50
CA LEU A 44 -6.97 -2.70 -6.23
C LEU A 44 -7.50 -2.95 -4.83
N HIS A 45 -7.54 -4.21 -4.41
CA HIS A 45 -7.98 -4.56 -3.07
C HIS A 45 -7.09 -3.93 -2.01
N ALA A 46 -5.77 -4.01 -2.21
CA ALA A 46 -4.83 -3.40 -1.29
C ALA A 46 -5.00 -1.89 -1.24
N TYR A 47 -5.14 -1.27 -2.39
CA TYR A 47 -5.34 0.18 -2.48
C TYR A 47 -6.59 0.61 -1.71
N ASN A 48 -7.70 -0.05 -1.95
CA ASN A 48 -8.95 0.29 -1.29
C ASN A 48 -8.88 0.04 0.22
N LYS A 49 -8.22 -1.04 0.63
CA LYS A 49 -8.07 -1.36 2.04
C LYS A 49 -7.29 -0.27 2.76
N ILE A 50 -6.16 0.13 2.21
CA ILE A 50 -5.32 1.15 2.84
C ILE A 50 -6.04 2.50 2.84
N LYS A 51 -6.70 2.84 1.74
CA LYS A 51 -7.45 4.08 1.66
C LYS A 51 -8.53 4.15 2.75
N ASN A 52 -9.22 3.04 2.96
CA ASN A 52 -10.24 2.95 3.99
C ASN A 52 -9.64 3.05 5.39
N MET A 53 -8.50 2.39 5.61
CA MET A 53 -7.81 2.44 6.90
C MET A 53 -7.34 3.86 7.23
N ILE A 54 -6.85 4.58 6.23
CA ILE A 54 -6.40 5.96 6.42
C ILE A 54 -7.55 6.86 6.88
N SER A 55 -8.73 6.64 6.35
CA SER A 55 -9.88 7.45 6.71
C SER A 55 -10.35 7.21 8.14
N GLN A 56 -9.94 6.10 8.75
CA GLN A 56 -10.36 5.72 10.08
C GLN A 56 -9.23 5.77 11.12
N ASP A 57 -7.98 5.90 10.67
CA ASP A 57 -6.81 5.83 11.53
C ASP A 57 -5.86 6.98 11.21
N ASP A 58 -5.89 8.01 12.04
CA ASP A 58 -5.04 9.18 11.84
C ASP A 58 -3.55 8.84 11.95
N SER A 59 -3.20 7.89 12.82
CA SER A 59 -1.80 7.48 12.97
C SER A 59 -1.26 6.91 11.68
N LEU A 60 -2.04 6.04 11.04
CA LEU A 60 -1.63 5.45 9.77
C LEU A 60 -1.54 6.52 8.69
N ARG A 61 -2.49 7.45 8.64
CA ARG A 61 -2.47 8.54 7.68
C ARG A 61 -1.20 9.38 7.81
N ILE A 62 -0.83 9.70 9.04
CA ILE A 62 0.38 10.49 9.31
C ILE A 62 1.63 9.71 8.89
N GLU A 63 1.69 8.41 9.19
CA GLU A 63 2.81 7.58 8.78
C GLU A 63 2.98 7.56 7.27
N ILE A 64 1.87 7.39 6.56
CA ILE A 64 1.91 7.31 5.09
C ILE A 64 2.31 8.66 4.51
N ASP A 65 1.80 9.76 5.06
CA ASP A 65 2.19 11.09 4.61
C ASP A 65 3.68 11.32 4.82
N THR A 66 4.22 10.85 5.94
CA THR A 66 5.65 10.96 6.23
C THR A 66 6.46 10.19 5.20
N ILE A 67 6.02 9.00 4.84
CA ILE A 67 6.69 8.18 3.83
C ILE A 67 6.66 8.88 2.48
N LYS A 68 5.50 9.42 2.10
CA LYS A 68 5.36 10.15 0.84
C LYS A 68 6.34 11.31 0.76
N ASN A 69 6.48 12.06 1.84
CA ASN A 69 7.37 13.21 1.87
C ASN A 69 8.84 12.80 1.75
N LYS A 70 9.19 11.64 2.28
CA LYS A 70 10.56 11.14 2.19
C LYS A 70 10.92 10.65 0.79
N ILE A 71 9.93 10.15 0.06
CA ILE A 71 10.15 9.57 -1.26
C ILE A 71 10.18 10.65 -2.35
N LYS A 72 9.52 11.74 -2.12
CA LYS A 72 9.44 12.82 -3.11
C LYS A 72 10.80 13.36 -3.53
#